data_297ed907fa8cf1ab264cf1d561c9f09a
#
_entry.id   297ed907fa8cf1ab264cf1d561c9f09a
#
_cell.length_a   1.000
_cell.length_b   1.000
_cell.length_c   1.000
_cell.angle_alpha   90.00
_cell.angle_beta   90.00
_cell.angle_gamma   90.00
#
_symmetry.space_group_name_H-M   'P 1'
#
loop_
_entity.id
_entity.type
_entity.pdbx_description
1 polymer ?
#
loop_
_entity_poly.entity_id
_entity_poly.type
_entity_poly.pdbx_seq_one_letter_code
_entity_poly.pdbx_strand_id
1 'polypeptide(L)'
;IVYLNEKLGVLRAMAIYELIQEVVTVFVSKEAELLTGDFDHALTDKIPSAPVLEKISSISVEYIYQSRQVLEREVAGYEIIEKLTANFCQAVFTIKNNPKFVSTKDKKIYRVLPDSFKLQLTNDRLSVYENLRIVLDFISGLTDSNASRLHKIISGNIKN
;
A
#
# COMPACT_ATOMS: atom_id res chain seq x y z
N ILE A 1 -32.07 13.86 5.21
CA ILE A 1 -30.78 13.15 5.03
C ILE A 1 -29.74 14.07 4.37
N VAL A 2 -30.07 14.76 3.25
CA VAL A 2 -29.14 15.71 2.56
C VAL A 2 -28.68 16.79 3.52
N TYR A 3 -29.60 17.45 4.22
CA TYR A 3 -29.29 18.52 5.16
C TYR A 3 -28.36 18.08 6.33
N LEU A 4 -28.48 16.84 6.82
CA LEU A 4 -27.59 16.29 7.85
C LEU A 4 -26.18 16.08 7.32
N ASN A 5 -26.06 15.52 6.10
CA ASN A 5 -24.77 15.30 5.46
C ASN A 5 -24.01 16.61 5.18
N GLU A 6 -24.73 17.66 4.79
CA GLU A 6 -24.15 18.99 4.61
C GLU A 6 -23.60 19.54 5.93
N LYS A 7 -24.38 19.46 7.02
CA LYS A 7 -23.94 19.88 8.35
C LYS A 7 -22.71 19.11 8.82
N LEU A 8 -22.69 17.80 8.65
CA LEU A 8 -21.54 16.97 9.00
C LEU A 8 -20.31 17.31 8.14
N GLY A 9 -20.52 17.65 6.87
CA GLY A 9 -19.46 18.12 5.98
C GLY A 9 -18.81 19.42 6.47
N VAL A 10 -19.63 20.39 6.89
CA VAL A 10 -19.13 21.68 7.45
C VAL A 10 -18.39 21.44 8.77
N LEU A 11 -18.95 20.67 9.70
CA LEU A 11 -18.29 20.37 10.98
C LEU A 11 -16.95 19.68 10.77
N ARG A 12 -16.87 18.73 9.83
CA ARG A 12 -15.62 18.06 9.48
C ARG A 12 -14.61 19.04 8.92
N ALA A 13 -15.02 19.94 8.03
CA ALA A 13 -14.13 20.94 7.45
C ALA A 13 -13.57 21.89 8.52
N MET A 14 -14.41 22.32 9.47
CA MET A 14 -13.96 23.15 10.59
C MET A 14 -12.96 22.43 11.49
N ALA A 15 -13.24 21.17 11.84
CA ALA A 15 -12.31 20.36 12.64
C ALA A 15 -10.96 20.14 11.92
N ILE A 16 -10.97 19.86 10.63
CA ILE A 16 -9.74 19.73 9.84
C ILE A 16 -8.97 21.04 9.79
N TYR A 17 -9.65 22.17 9.64
CA TYR A 17 -9.00 23.48 9.63
C TYR A 17 -8.29 23.75 10.96
N GLU A 18 -8.95 23.50 12.09
CA GLU A 18 -8.35 23.68 13.42
C GLU A 18 -7.11 22.77 13.61
N LEU A 19 -7.22 21.50 13.26
CA LEU A 19 -6.10 20.56 13.32
C LEU A 19 -4.91 21.00 12.45
N ILE A 20 -5.17 21.55 11.26
CA ILE A 20 -4.11 22.09 10.41
C ILE A 20 -3.38 23.23 11.10
N GLN A 21 -4.09 24.18 11.74
CA GLN A 21 -3.47 25.30 12.45
C GLN A 21 -2.60 24.82 13.62
N GLU A 22 -3.11 23.88 14.40
CA GLU A 22 -2.36 23.29 15.51
C GLU A 22 -1.10 22.57 15.03
N VAL A 23 -1.21 21.74 13.98
CA VAL A 23 -0.06 21.00 13.40
C VAL A 23 0.99 21.94 12.81
N VAL A 24 0.57 22.99 12.09
CA VAL A 24 1.49 24.01 11.56
C VAL A 24 2.25 24.70 12.69
N THR A 25 1.57 25.03 13.79
CA THR A 25 2.19 25.64 14.96
C THR A 25 3.26 24.74 15.57
N VAL A 26 2.97 23.44 15.73
CA VAL A 26 3.95 22.45 16.22
C VAL A 26 5.11 22.30 15.23
N PHE A 27 4.82 22.16 13.93
CA PHE A 27 5.83 22.01 12.89
C PHE A 27 6.85 23.17 12.93
N VAL A 28 6.38 24.41 12.92
CA VAL A 28 7.24 25.61 12.97
C VAL A 28 8.02 25.68 14.28
N SER A 29 7.38 25.36 15.42
CA SER A 29 8.05 25.40 16.73
C SER A 29 9.14 24.32 16.90
N LYS A 30 9.06 23.23 16.12
CA LYS A 30 9.97 22.08 16.16
C LYS A 30 10.93 22.01 14.96
N GLU A 31 11.03 23.08 14.17
CA GLU A 31 11.84 23.12 12.96
C GLU A 31 13.27 22.62 13.18
N ALA A 32 13.94 23.10 14.22
CA ALA A 32 15.33 22.71 14.51
C ALA A 32 15.45 21.21 14.80
N GLU A 33 14.54 20.65 15.61
CA GLU A 33 14.53 19.22 15.96
C GLU A 33 14.18 18.34 14.74
N LEU A 34 13.30 18.84 13.86
CA LEU A 34 12.94 18.14 12.61
C LEU A 34 14.12 18.10 11.63
N LEU A 35 14.85 19.20 11.48
CA LEU A 35 16.00 19.29 10.59
C LEU A 35 17.20 18.44 11.07
N THR A 36 17.38 18.28 12.36
CA THR A 36 18.44 17.41 12.94
C THR A 36 18.03 15.95 13.01
N GLY A 37 16.74 15.62 12.86
CA GLY A 37 16.22 14.26 13.01
C GLY A 37 16.00 13.83 14.45
N ASP A 38 16.03 14.77 15.41
CA ASP A 38 15.84 14.50 16.85
C ASP A 38 14.36 14.44 17.24
N PHE A 39 13.45 14.86 16.35
CA PHE A 39 12.01 14.81 16.57
C PHE A 39 11.44 13.44 16.16
N ASP A 40 11.33 12.53 17.13
CA ASP A 40 10.84 11.15 16.92
C ASP A 40 9.39 10.98 17.41
N HIS A 41 8.49 11.83 16.92
CA HIS A 41 7.06 11.79 17.23
C HIS A 41 6.21 12.15 16.00
N ALA A 42 4.95 11.71 15.97
CA ALA A 42 4.01 12.30 15.04
C ALA A 42 3.68 13.76 15.49
N LEU A 43 3.58 14.68 14.54
CA LEU A 43 3.22 16.06 14.85
C LEU A 43 1.89 16.14 15.59
N THR A 44 0.94 15.28 15.20
CA THR A 44 -0.38 15.15 15.82
C THR A 44 -0.36 14.72 17.28
N ASP A 45 0.73 14.12 17.78
CA ASP A 45 0.87 13.72 19.17
C ASP A 45 1.19 14.93 20.09
N LYS A 46 1.62 16.02 19.51
CA LYS A 46 2.08 17.23 20.22
C LYS A 46 1.12 18.41 20.12
N ILE A 47 0.00 18.24 19.41
CA ILE A 47 -1.02 19.30 19.31
C ILE A 47 -1.97 19.29 20.51
N PRO A 48 -2.61 20.42 20.85
CA PRO A 48 -3.62 20.51 21.90
C PRO A 48 -4.76 19.51 21.74
N SER A 49 -5.19 19.25 20.52
CA SER A 49 -6.26 18.31 20.18
C SER A 49 -5.84 16.83 20.18
N ALA A 50 -4.59 16.47 20.50
CA ALA A 50 -4.12 15.08 20.52
C ALA A 50 -5.01 14.11 21.31
N PRO A 51 -5.48 14.42 22.53
CA PRO A 51 -6.37 13.53 23.28
C PRO A 51 -7.72 13.28 22.60
N VAL A 52 -8.20 14.25 21.83
CA VAL A 52 -9.44 14.11 21.05
C VAL A 52 -9.20 13.19 19.85
N LEU A 53 -8.06 13.33 19.17
CA LEU A 53 -7.68 12.46 18.07
C LEU A 53 -7.51 11.01 18.53
N GLU A 54 -6.88 10.78 19.67
CA GLU A 54 -6.74 9.45 20.27
C GLU A 54 -8.10 8.80 20.53
N LYS A 55 -9.05 9.55 21.08
CA LYS A 55 -10.43 9.06 21.26
C LYS A 55 -11.13 8.74 19.96
N ILE A 56 -10.99 9.60 18.94
CA ILE A 56 -11.55 9.35 17.60
C ILE A 56 -10.92 8.10 17.00
N SER A 57 -9.60 7.94 17.12
CA SER A 57 -8.88 6.76 16.65
C SER A 57 -9.39 5.48 17.31
N SER A 58 -9.54 5.47 18.62
CA SER A 58 -10.06 4.31 19.37
C SER A 58 -11.46 3.91 18.90
N ILE A 59 -12.36 4.88 18.75
CA ILE A 59 -13.72 4.64 18.23
C ILE A 59 -13.66 4.10 16.78
N SER A 60 -12.80 4.68 15.96
CA SER A 60 -12.65 4.26 14.55
C SER A 60 -12.11 2.83 14.45
N VAL A 61 -11.15 2.47 15.29
CA VAL A 61 -10.62 1.09 15.34
C VAL A 61 -11.72 0.12 15.73
N GLU A 62 -12.46 0.41 16.80
CA GLU A 62 -13.50 -0.48 17.32
C GLU A 62 -14.67 -0.67 16.36
N TYR A 63 -15.19 0.42 15.78
CA TYR A 63 -16.45 0.37 15.02
C TYR A 63 -16.28 0.32 13.50
N ILE A 64 -15.12 0.73 12.98
CA ILE A 64 -14.88 0.78 11.54
C ILE A 64 -13.85 -0.29 11.14
N TYR A 65 -12.61 -0.17 11.63
CA TYR A 65 -11.51 -1.03 11.16
C TYR A 65 -11.64 -2.49 11.60
N GLN A 66 -12.26 -2.76 12.75
CA GLN A 66 -12.57 -4.13 13.21
C GLN A 66 -13.92 -4.65 12.68
N SER A 67 -14.59 -3.92 11.81
CA SER A 67 -15.82 -4.40 11.21
C SER A 67 -15.55 -5.61 10.30
N ARG A 68 -16.47 -6.59 10.31
CA ARG A 68 -16.34 -7.82 9.51
C ARG A 68 -16.04 -7.54 8.04
N GLN A 69 -16.68 -6.53 7.46
CA GLN A 69 -16.48 -6.19 6.04
C GLN A 69 -15.06 -5.69 5.74
N VAL A 70 -14.44 -4.96 6.67
CA VAL A 70 -13.05 -4.49 6.53
C VAL A 70 -12.10 -5.66 6.70
N LEU A 71 -12.27 -6.47 7.75
CA LEU A 71 -11.43 -7.64 8.01
C LEU A 71 -11.45 -8.65 6.85
N GLU A 72 -12.63 -8.92 6.26
CA GLU A 72 -12.74 -9.81 5.09
C GLU A 72 -11.92 -9.29 3.89
N ARG A 73 -11.90 -7.96 3.67
CA ARG A 73 -11.09 -7.33 2.61
C ARG A 73 -9.60 -7.38 2.92
N GLU A 74 -9.21 -7.14 4.16
CA GLU A 74 -7.81 -7.20 4.58
C GLU A 74 -7.24 -8.61 4.43
N VAL A 75 -7.97 -9.62 4.93
CA VAL A 75 -7.55 -11.03 4.78
C VAL A 75 -7.41 -11.40 3.30
N ALA A 76 -8.37 -11.01 2.46
CA ALA A 76 -8.27 -11.22 1.01
C ALA A 76 -7.07 -10.48 0.41
N GLY A 77 -6.76 -9.27 0.87
CA GLY A 77 -5.62 -8.47 0.43
C GLY A 77 -4.29 -9.14 0.72
N TYR A 78 -4.10 -9.67 1.93
CA TYR A 78 -2.89 -10.43 2.31
C TYR A 78 -2.66 -11.60 1.35
N GLU A 79 -3.67 -12.43 1.15
CA GLU A 79 -3.59 -13.61 0.27
C GLU A 79 -3.26 -13.22 -1.19
N ILE A 80 -3.88 -12.14 -1.70
CA ILE A 80 -3.65 -11.65 -3.06
C ILE A 80 -2.20 -11.19 -3.23
N ILE A 81 -1.71 -10.32 -2.35
CA ILE A 81 -0.37 -9.73 -2.44
C ILE A 81 0.69 -10.80 -2.24
N GLU A 82 0.54 -11.69 -1.26
CA GLU A 82 1.46 -12.79 -1.02
C GLU A 82 1.61 -13.67 -2.26
N LYS A 83 0.50 -14.11 -2.85
CA LYS A 83 0.53 -14.98 -4.03
C LYS A 83 1.06 -14.30 -5.27
N LEU A 84 0.70 -13.05 -5.51
CA LEU A 84 1.26 -12.29 -6.63
C LEU A 84 2.78 -12.14 -6.46
N THR A 85 3.24 -11.72 -5.29
CA THR A 85 4.66 -11.57 -4.99
C THR A 85 5.42 -12.88 -5.18
N ALA A 86 4.94 -13.97 -4.58
CA ALA A 86 5.59 -15.27 -4.70
C ALA A 86 5.68 -15.73 -6.16
N ASN A 87 4.60 -15.66 -6.93
CA ASN A 87 4.59 -16.14 -8.31
C ASN A 87 5.49 -15.30 -9.23
N PHE A 88 5.42 -13.97 -9.16
CA PHE A 88 6.24 -13.11 -10.02
C PHE A 88 7.73 -13.14 -9.63
N CYS A 89 8.04 -13.08 -8.33
CA CYS A 89 9.42 -13.20 -7.85
C CYS A 89 10.03 -14.55 -8.23
N GLN A 90 9.30 -15.66 -8.03
CA GLN A 90 9.76 -16.98 -8.43
C GLN A 90 10.03 -17.05 -9.94
N ALA A 91 9.11 -16.57 -10.78
CA ALA A 91 9.26 -16.59 -12.21
C ALA A 91 10.51 -15.81 -12.68
N VAL A 92 10.67 -14.57 -12.19
CA VAL A 92 11.82 -13.73 -12.53
C VAL A 92 13.12 -14.34 -12.01
N PHE A 93 13.15 -14.81 -10.77
CA PHE A 93 14.32 -15.43 -10.17
C PHE A 93 14.76 -16.67 -10.98
N THR A 94 13.82 -17.56 -11.30
CA THR A 94 14.14 -18.79 -12.06
C THR A 94 14.64 -18.47 -13.47
N ILE A 95 14.00 -17.53 -14.18
CA ILE A 95 14.41 -17.14 -15.53
C ILE A 95 15.82 -16.55 -15.54
N LYS A 96 16.16 -15.72 -14.55
CA LYS A 96 17.44 -15.00 -14.49
C LYS A 96 18.58 -15.86 -13.94
N ASN A 97 18.33 -16.69 -12.93
CA ASN A 97 19.39 -17.38 -12.18
C ASN A 97 19.46 -18.88 -12.47
N ASN A 98 18.36 -19.50 -12.89
CA ASN A 98 18.26 -20.94 -13.10
C ASN A 98 17.55 -21.29 -14.44
N PRO A 99 18.05 -20.83 -15.60
CA PRO A 99 17.36 -20.94 -16.89
C PRO A 99 17.05 -22.40 -17.30
N LYS A 100 17.79 -23.38 -16.78
CA LYS A 100 17.57 -24.81 -17.03
C LYS A 100 16.31 -25.34 -16.35
N PHE A 101 15.83 -24.70 -15.30
CA PHE A 101 14.69 -25.14 -14.49
C PHE A 101 13.42 -24.30 -14.72
N VAL A 102 13.41 -23.44 -15.75
CA VAL A 102 12.28 -22.57 -16.06
C VAL A 102 11.07 -23.38 -16.51
N SER A 103 10.01 -23.36 -15.74
CA SER A 103 8.75 -24.03 -16.08
C SER A 103 7.96 -23.24 -17.14
N THR A 104 7.02 -23.92 -17.80
CA THR A 104 6.07 -23.25 -18.71
C THR A 104 5.23 -22.20 -17.96
N LYS A 105 4.92 -22.44 -16.69
CA LYS A 105 4.20 -21.50 -15.82
C LYS A 105 5.03 -20.22 -15.63
N ASP A 106 6.31 -20.34 -15.28
CA ASP A 106 7.19 -19.19 -15.07
C ASP A 106 7.29 -18.30 -16.31
N LYS A 107 7.45 -18.93 -17.49
CA LYS A 107 7.46 -18.21 -18.76
C LYS A 107 6.17 -17.43 -19.02
N LYS A 108 5.02 -18.01 -18.70
CA LYS A 108 3.72 -17.35 -18.86
C LYS A 108 3.56 -16.19 -17.88
N ILE A 109 3.91 -16.40 -16.60
CA ILE A 109 3.85 -15.34 -15.57
C ILE A 109 4.76 -14.18 -15.95
N TYR A 110 6.00 -14.44 -16.37
CA TYR A 110 6.92 -13.41 -16.84
C TYR A 110 6.33 -12.59 -18.01
N ARG A 111 5.65 -13.26 -18.96
CA ARG A 111 5.01 -12.58 -20.10
C ARG A 111 3.84 -11.68 -19.71
N VAL A 112 3.23 -11.90 -18.56
CA VAL A 112 2.14 -11.07 -18.04
C VAL A 112 2.65 -9.72 -17.51
N LEU A 113 3.95 -9.60 -17.17
CA LEU A 113 4.53 -8.32 -16.79
C LEU A 113 4.37 -7.31 -17.94
N PRO A 114 4.08 -6.04 -17.61
CA PRO A 114 4.09 -4.96 -18.61
C PRO A 114 5.46 -4.81 -19.29
N ASP A 115 5.48 -4.35 -20.53
CA ASP A 115 6.71 -4.24 -21.31
C ASP A 115 7.76 -3.31 -20.68
N SER A 116 7.32 -2.26 -20.00
CA SER A 116 8.21 -1.36 -19.28
C SER A 116 9.03 -2.05 -18.19
N PHE A 117 8.44 -2.99 -17.46
CA PHE A 117 9.15 -3.79 -16.44
C PHE A 117 10.00 -4.89 -17.08
N LYS A 118 9.50 -5.54 -18.13
CA LYS A 118 10.30 -6.52 -18.90
C LYS A 118 11.56 -5.89 -19.48
N LEU A 119 11.46 -4.67 -20.01
CA LEU A 119 12.62 -3.94 -20.54
C LEU A 119 13.69 -3.70 -19.46
N GLN A 120 13.30 -3.31 -18.26
CA GLN A 120 14.24 -3.16 -17.14
C GLN A 120 14.93 -4.50 -16.82
N LEU A 121 14.16 -5.59 -16.82
CA LEU A 121 14.67 -6.94 -16.56
C LEU A 121 15.58 -7.50 -17.69
N THR A 122 15.70 -6.88 -18.85
CA THR A 122 16.66 -7.32 -19.90
C THR A 122 18.11 -7.02 -19.52
N ASN A 123 18.36 -6.12 -18.58
CA ASN A 123 19.71 -5.82 -18.14
C ASN A 123 20.30 -6.99 -17.31
N ASP A 124 21.29 -7.68 -17.89
CA ASP A 124 21.93 -8.85 -17.27
C ASP A 124 22.95 -8.48 -16.17
N ARG A 125 23.22 -7.19 -15.97
CA ARG A 125 24.10 -6.71 -14.89
C ARG A 125 23.39 -6.53 -13.55
N LEU A 126 22.04 -6.63 -13.53
CA LEU A 126 21.28 -6.47 -12.31
C LEU A 126 21.53 -7.64 -11.35
N SER A 127 21.73 -7.32 -10.09
CA SER A 127 21.76 -8.29 -9.00
C SER A 127 20.39 -8.97 -8.82
N VAL A 128 20.36 -10.06 -8.07
CA VAL A 128 19.11 -10.72 -7.69
C VAL A 128 18.18 -9.76 -6.97
N TYR A 129 18.71 -8.95 -6.07
CA TYR A 129 17.95 -7.95 -5.32
C TYR A 129 17.28 -6.93 -6.25
N GLU A 130 18.03 -6.38 -7.20
CA GLU A 130 17.48 -5.40 -8.15
C GLU A 130 16.40 -5.99 -9.05
N ASN A 131 16.59 -7.22 -9.54
CA ASN A 131 15.56 -7.92 -10.29
C ASN A 131 14.27 -8.14 -9.48
N LEU A 132 14.37 -8.54 -8.21
CA LEU A 132 13.23 -8.72 -7.33
C LEU A 132 12.57 -7.38 -6.98
N ARG A 133 13.34 -6.32 -6.81
CA ARG A 133 12.81 -4.99 -6.56
C ARG A 133 11.94 -4.48 -7.71
N ILE A 134 12.36 -4.70 -8.97
CA ILE A 134 11.56 -4.37 -10.14
C ILE A 134 10.18 -5.07 -10.09
N VAL A 135 10.15 -6.33 -9.65
CA VAL A 135 8.90 -7.05 -9.46
C VAL A 135 8.04 -6.43 -8.35
N LEU A 136 8.66 -6.06 -7.23
CA LEU A 136 7.95 -5.43 -6.12
C LEU A 136 7.39 -4.05 -6.52
N ASP A 137 8.14 -3.28 -7.31
CA ASP A 137 7.68 -1.99 -7.85
C ASP A 137 6.46 -2.18 -8.76
N PHE A 138 6.43 -3.25 -9.58
CA PHE A 138 5.25 -3.60 -10.36
C PHE A 138 4.05 -3.92 -9.49
N ILE A 139 4.22 -4.76 -8.46
CA ILE A 139 3.11 -5.21 -7.60
C ILE A 139 2.58 -4.06 -6.76
N SER A 140 3.46 -3.24 -6.17
CA SER A 140 3.08 -2.08 -5.36
C SER A 140 2.37 -0.99 -6.16
N GLY A 141 2.61 -0.92 -7.47
CA GLY A 141 1.92 -0.01 -8.39
C GLY A 141 0.54 -0.49 -8.84
N LEU A 142 0.11 -1.70 -8.46
CA LEU A 142 -1.21 -2.20 -8.81
C LEU A 142 -2.29 -1.54 -7.95
N THR A 143 -3.43 -1.20 -8.57
CA THR A 143 -4.64 -0.89 -7.81
C THR A 143 -5.27 -2.18 -7.27
N ASP A 144 -6.07 -2.09 -6.21
CA ASP A 144 -6.76 -3.25 -5.60
C ASP A 144 -7.55 -4.06 -6.63
N SER A 145 -8.24 -3.38 -7.54
CA SER A 145 -9.00 -4.02 -8.61
C SER A 145 -8.10 -4.79 -9.59
N ASN A 146 -6.94 -4.22 -9.96
CA ASN A 146 -5.99 -4.87 -10.85
C ASN A 146 -5.28 -6.03 -10.16
N ALA A 147 -4.90 -5.91 -8.89
CA ALA A 147 -4.32 -6.98 -8.10
C ALA A 147 -5.29 -8.16 -7.98
N SER A 148 -6.55 -7.89 -7.61
CA SER A 148 -7.60 -8.92 -7.52
C SER A 148 -7.85 -9.61 -8.86
N ARG A 149 -7.92 -8.86 -9.97
CA ARG A 149 -8.09 -9.41 -11.31
C ARG A 149 -6.89 -10.30 -11.69
N LEU A 150 -5.69 -9.82 -11.48
CA LEU A 150 -4.45 -10.54 -11.81
C LEU A 150 -4.32 -11.82 -10.98
N HIS A 151 -4.63 -11.75 -9.69
CA HIS A 151 -4.67 -12.91 -8.80
C HIS A 151 -5.67 -13.97 -9.29
N LYS A 152 -6.89 -13.59 -9.70
CA LYS A 152 -7.88 -14.52 -10.27
C LYS A 152 -7.34 -15.21 -11.53
N ILE A 153 -6.68 -14.49 -12.41
CA ILE A 153 -6.07 -15.03 -13.63
C ILE A 153 -4.98 -16.07 -13.28
N ILE A 154 -4.06 -15.71 -12.39
CA ILE A 154 -2.92 -16.58 -12.02
C ILE A 154 -3.39 -17.82 -11.24
N SER A 155 -4.43 -17.68 -10.41
CA SER A 155 -5.04 -18.77 -9.64
C SER A 155 -5.99 -19.65 -10.45
N GLY A 156 -6.23 -19.36 -11.73
CA GLY A 156 -7.13 -20.13 -12.59
C GLY A 156 -8.63 -19.90 -12.29
N ASN A 157 -8.98 -18.93 -11.45
CA ASN A 157 -10.36 -18.61 -11.07
C ASN A 157 -11.03 -17.64 -12.07
N ILE A 158 -10.81 -17.86 -13.37
CA ILE A 158 -11.46 -17.08 -14.41
C ILE A 158 -12.87 -17.67 -14.59
N LYS A 159 -13.90 -16.96 -14.12
CA LYS A 159 -15.25 -17.19 -14.63
C LYS A 159 -15.35 -16.46 -15.97
N ASN A 160 -15.59 -17.20 -17.04
CA ASN A 160 -16.02 -16.66 -18.32
C ASN A 160 -17.36 -15.95 -18.13
#